data_60c3431a92f18ed102b47fa21d2fb05d
#
_entry.id   60c3431a92f18ed102b47fa21d2fb05d
#
_cell.length_a   1.000
_cell.length_b   1.000
_cell.length_c   1.000
_cell.angle_alpha   90.00
_cell.angle_beta   90.00
_cell.angle_gamma   90.00
#
_symmetry.space_group_name_H-M   'P 1'
#
loop_
_entity.id
_entity.type
_entity.pdbx_description
1 polymer ?
#
loop_
_entity_poly.entity_id
_entity_poly.type
_entity_poly.pdbx_seq_one_letter_code
_entity_poly.pdbx_strand_id
1 'polypeptide(L)'
;MKKFENVAMYEGNPKWENAISRNEKLYDPVYGDAPMRTEFDRDYTRIINCNAYRRLKHKTQVFFAPKNDHICTRIEHVNLVDSISNTIANFLGLNSELTSAIAVTHDIGHSPFGHQGESILSEIAQREYGDKFWHGSNGLHLIDDLELLSDLAGVKRNLNLTYAVRDGIPGHCGNPNPNGQKPREEFVDLKEFTFSNKFAPYTWEACVVKIADNISYLGRDLELSLIHI
;
A
#
# COMPACT_ATOMS: atom_id res chain seq x y z
N MET A 1 4.25 -28.56 -0.49
CA MET A 1 3.17 -27.57 -0.62
C MET A 1 3.35 -26.55 0.48
N LYS A 2 3.44 -25.29 0.13
CA LYS A 2 3.58 -24.22 1.11
C LYS A 2 2.24 -23.98 1.83
N LYS A 3 2.29 -23.50 3.07
CA LYS A 3 1.13 -23.49 3.99
C LYS A 3 -0.09 -22.69 3.47
N PHE A 4 0.13 -21.60 2.71
CA PHE A 4 -0.91 -20.71 2.21
C PHE A 4 -1.05 -20.71 0.68
N GLU A 5 -0.41 -21.64 -0.02
CA GLU A 5 -0.40 -21.70 -1.47
C GLU A 5 -1.82 -21.83 -2.08
N ASN A 6 -2.73 -22.50 -1.38
CA ASN A 6 -4.11 -22.69 -1.80
C ASN A 6 -5.03 -21.47 -1.61
N VAL A 7 -4.57 -20.44 -0.90
CA VAL A 7 -5.31 -19.19 -0.67
C VAL A 7 -4.58 -17.96 -1.23
N ALA A 8 -3.44 -18.19 -1.87
CA ALA A 8 -2.69 -17.14 -2.55
C ALA A 8 -3.50 -16.53 -3.71
N MET A 9 -3.28 -15.24 -3.97
CA MET A 9 -4.01 -14.49 -4.97
C MET A 9 -3.42 -14.75 -6.36
N TYR A 10 -3.79 -15.89 -6.94
CA TYR A 10 -3.49 -16.29 -8.32
C TYR A 10 -4.78 -16.62 -9.06
N GLU A 11 -4.68 -16.77 -10.38
CA GLU A 11 -5.78 -17.28 -11.20
C GLU A 11 -6.31 -18.61 -10.64
N GLY A 12 -7.63 -18.70 -10.48
CA GLY A 12 -8.29 -19.82 -9.79
C GLY A 12 -8.63 -19.58 -8.31
N ASN A 13 -8.11 -18.52 -7.68
CA ASN A 13 -8.61 -18.10 -6.38
C ASN A 13 -10.03 -17.53 -6.54
N PRO A 14 -11.01 -17.87 -5.67
CA PRO A 14 -12.39 -17.36 -5.76
C PRO A 14 -12.52 -15.84 -5.77
N LYS A 15 -11.54 -15.13 -5.24
CA LYS A 15 -11.50 -13.67 -5.18
C LYS A 15 -10.76 -13.03 -6.35
N TRP A 16 -10.19 -13.82 -7.27
CA TRP A 16 -9.29 -13.36 -8.33
C TRP A 16 -9.90 -12.26 -9.21
N GLU A 17 -11.09 -12.51 -9.75
CA GLU A 17 -11.76 -11.56 -10.66
C GLU A 17 -11.98 -10.18 -10.00
N ASN A 18 -12.36 -10.17 -8.75
CA ASN A 18 -12.48 -8.94 -7.98
C ASN A 18 -11.12 -8.32 -7.69
N ALA A 19 -10.14 -9.14 -7.33
CA ALA A 19 -8.80 -8.68 -6.96
C ALA A 19 -8.10 -7.93 -8.10
N ILE A 20 -8.24 -8.41 -9.35
CA ILE A 20 -7.65 -7.77 -10.55
C ILE A 20 -8.54 -6.69 -11.16
N SER A 21 -9.76 -6.47 -10.65
CA SER A 21 -10.66 -5.47 -11.20
C SER A 21 -10.06 -4.07 -11.12
N ARG A 22 -10.34 -3.24 -12.15
CA ARG A 22 -9.85 -1.87 -12.29
C ARG A 22 -11.00 -0.92 -12.59
N ASN A 23 -10.83 0.36 -12.29
CA ASN A 23 -11.83 1.38 -12.61
C ASN A 23 -12.02 1.53 -14.12
N GLU A 24 -10.95 1.40 -14.89
CA GLU A 24 -10.95 1.47 -16.37
C GLU A 24 -10.26 0.25 -16.96
N LYS A 25 -10.75 -0.21 -18.12
CA LYS A 25 -10.08 -1.28 -18.85
C LYS A 25 -8.73 -0.79 -19.36
N LEU A 26 -7.65 -1.49 -18.99
CA LEU A 26 -6.33 -1.21 -19.55
C LEU A 26 -6.27 -1.64 -21.00
N TYR A 27 -5.71 -0.76 -21.85
CA TYR A 27 -5.19 -1.18 -23.13
C TYR A 27 -3.84 -1.87 -22.91
N ASP A 28 -3.80 -3.13 -23.24
CA ASP A 28 -2.57 -3.92 -23.18
C ASP A 28 -2.15 -4.30 -24.59
N PRO A 29 -0.99 -3.87 -25.08
CA PRO A 29 -0.42 -4.46 -26.26
C PRO A 29 -0.06 -5.91 -25.93
N VAL A 30 -0.85 -6.84 -26.44
CA VAL A 30 -0.56 -8.27 -26.34
C VAL A 30 0.64 -8.55 -27.24
N TYR A 31 1.76 -8.88 -26.65
CA TYR A 31 2.91 -9.43 -27.36
C TYR A 31 2.79 -10.95 -27.36
N GLY A 32 2.17 -11.52 -28.41
CA GLY A 32 1.93 -12.96 -28.52
C GLY A 32 0.73 -13.45 -27.68
N ASP A 33 0.72 -14.72 -27.34
CA ASP A 33 -0.41 -15.41 -26.68
C ASP A 33 -0.46 -15.21 -25.15
N ALA A 34 0.54 -14.54 -24.57
CA ALA A 34 0.60 -14.29 -23.13
C ALA A 34 1.02 -12.85 -22.82
N PRO A 35 0.47 -12.21 -21.79
CA PRO A 35 0.89 -10.89 -21.36
C PRO A 35 2.33 -10.94 -20.85
N MET A 36 3.17 -9.97 -21.26
CA MET A 36 4.56 -9.88 -20.82
C MET A 36 4.69 -9.65 -19.31
N ARG A 37 3.69 -9.03 -18.68
CA ARG A 37 3.64 -8.70 -17.24
C ARG A 37 2.31 -9.08 -16.65
N THR A 38 2.34 -9.52 -15.40
CA THR A 38 1.12 -9.75 -14.62
C THR A 38 0.40 -8.45 -14.29
N GLU A 39 -0.85 -8.54 -13.81
CA GLU A 39 -1.62 -7.37 -13.39
C GLU A 39 -0.93 -6.62 -12.24
N PHE A 40 -0.35 -7.35 -11.29
CA PHE A 40 0.29 -6.77 -10.11
C PHE A 40 1.69 -6.19 -10.41
N ASP A 41 2.44 -6.81 -11.33
CA ASP A 41 3.72 -6.27 -11.80
C ASP A 41 3.53 -4.94 -12.55
N ARG A 42 2.43 -4.81 -13.29
CA ARG A 42 2.04 -3.53 -13.89
C ARG A 42 1.73 -2.47 -12.86
N ASP A 43 1.01 -2.83 -11.81
CA ASP A 43 0.68 -1.91 -10.72
C ASP A 43 1.95 -1.45 -10.01
N TYR A 44 2.83 -2.37 -9.66
CA TYR A 44 4.13 -2.05 -9.07
C TYR A 44 4.89 -1.01 -9.90
N THR A 45 5.02 -1.27 -11.22
CA THR A 45 5.73 -0.36 -12.12
C THR A 45 5.07 1.02 -12.19
N ARG A 46 3.74 1.11 -12.19
CA ARG A 46 3.00 2.38 -12.17
C ARG A 46 3.24 3.18 -10.90
N ILE A 47 3.22 2.50 -9.76
CA ILE A 47 3.42 3.11 -8.44
C ILE A 47 4.80 3.73 -8.34
N ILE A 48 5.87 2.98 -8.60
CA ILE A 48 7.25 3.49 -8.46
C ILE A 48 7.57 4.64 -9.42
N ASN A 49 6.79 4.79 -10.50
CA ASN A 49 6.92 5.89 -11.45
C ASN A 49 6.08 7.13 -11.09
N CYS A 50 5.14 7.05 -10.16
CA CYS A 50 4.31 8.19 -9.79
C CYS A 50 5.06 9.19 -8.87
N ASN A 51 4.57 10.44 -8.84
CA ASN A 51 5.23 11.47 -8.04
C ASN A 51 4.98 11.28 -6.54
N ALA A 52 3.82 10.74 -6.15
CA ALA A 52 3.53 10.48 -4.75
C ALA A 52 4.53 9.51 -4.14
N TYR A 53 4.89 8.41 -4.83
CA TYR A 53 5.95 7.50 -4.40
C TYR A 53 7.31 8.21 -4.31
N ARG A 54 7.70 8.99 -5.33
CA ARG A 54 8.97 9.73 -5.33
C ARG A 54 9.07 10.73 -4.19
N ARG A 55 7.94 11.31 -3.75
CA ARG A 55 7.90 12.24 -2.62
C ARG A 55 8.15 11.57 -1.27
N LEU A 56 8.03 10.24 -1.16
CA LEU A 56 8.34 9.52 0.09
C LEU A 56 9.79 9.71 0.54
N LYS A 57 10.73 9.95 -0.39
CA LYS A 57 12.13 10.28 -0.06
C LYS A 57 12.31 11.59 0.73
N HIS A 58 11.33 12.50 0.66
CA HIS A 58 11.33 13.78 1.36
C HIS A 58 10.38 13.82 2.57
N LYS A 59 9.69 12.71 2.84
CA LYS A 59 8.88 12.54 4.04
C LYS A 59 9.69 11.83 5.10
N THR A 60 9.66 12.33 6.32
CA THR A 60 10.36 11.73 7.44
C THR A 60 9.61 10.52 7.97
N GLN A 61 10.35 9.56 8.49
CA GLN A 61 9.75 8.47 9.26
C GLN A 61 9.46 8.93 10.70
N VAL A 62 10.46 9.45 11.38
CA VAL A 62 10.37 9.91 12.79
C VAL A 62 10.89 11.35 12.95
N PHE A 63 12.08 11.68 12.45
CA PHE A 63 12.72 12.98 12.67
C PHE A 63 12.59 13.90 11.45
N PHE A 64 12.19 15.14 11.71
CA PHE A 64 12.02 16.16 10.67
C PHE A 64 13.35 16.73 10.18
N ALA A 65 13.49 16.83 8.86
CA ALA A 65 14.62 17.45 8.16
C ALA A 65 16.00 17.05 8.75
N PRO A 66 16.32 15.77 8.88
CA PRO A 66 17.58 15.34 9.43
C PRO A 66 18.73 15.83 8.54
N LYS A 67 19.77 16.40 9.15
CA LYS A 67 21.03 16.71 8.47
C LYS A 67 21.97 15.49 8.41
N ASN A 68 21.54 14.37 8.97
CA ASN A 68 22.30 13.14 9.09
C ASN A 68 21.73 12.10 8.13
N ASP A 69 22.53 11.64 7.20
CA ASP A 69 22.18 10.64 6.19
C ASP A 69 21.87 9.23 6.77
N HIS A 70 22.15 9.02 8.06
CA HIS A 70 21.77 7.78 8.76
C HIS A 70 20.33 7.77 9.26
N ILE A 71 19.60 8.90 9.15
CA ILE A 71 18.21 8.97 9.57
C ILE A 71 17.30 8.60 8.38
N CYS A 72 16.54 7.51 8.55
CA CYS A 72 15.69 6.96 7.52
C CYS A 72 14.55 7.87 7.07
N THR A 73 14.38 7.95 5.77
CA THR A 73 13.23 8.55 5.11
C THR A 73 12.10 7.51 4.96
N ARG A 74 10.90 7.97 4.62
CA ARG A 74 9.75 7.07 4.43
C ARG A 74 9.91 6.10 3.26
N ILE A 75 10.65 6.47 2.22
CA ILE A 75 10.92 5.54 1.11
C ILE A 75 11.79 4.35 1.52
N GLU A 76 12.73 4.56 2.47
CA GLU A 76 13.57 3.48 2.99
C GLU A 76 12.75 2.52 3.87
N HIS A 77 11.79 3.06 4.66
CA HIS A 77 10.83 2.25 5.39
C HIS A 77 10.00 1.39 4.43
N VAL A 78 9.42 1.98 3.40
CA VAL A 78 8.62 1.27 2.39
C VAL A 78 9.42 0.15 1.72
N ASN A 79 10.69 0.41 1.37
CA ASN A 79 11.57 -0.61 0.79
C ASN A 79 11.88 -1.74 1.79
N LEU A 80 12.02 -1.44 3.07
CA LEU A 80 12.22 -2.46 4.11
C LEU A 80 10.96 -3.31 4.29
N VAL A 81 9.77 -2.68 4.32
CA VAL A 81 8.49 -3.39 4.37
C VAL A 81 8.33 -4.31 3.15
N ASP A 82 8.68 -3.85 1.94
CA ASP A 82 8.66 -4.68 0.73
C ASP A 82 9.59 -5.89 0.87
N SER A 83 10.81 -5.71 1.32
CA SER A 83 11.79 -6.80 1.51
C SER A 83 11.30 -7.85 2.52
N ILE A 84 10.79 -7.41 3.68
CA ILE A 84 10.29 -8.30 4.74
C ILE A 84 9.04 -9.04 4.26
N SER A 85 8.08 -8.32 3.69
CA SER A 85 6.81 -8.89 3.23
C SER A 85 7.01 -9.90 2.11
N ASN A 86 7.93 -9.64 1.17
CA ASN A 86 8.30 -10.59 0.12
C ASN A 86 8.92 -11.87 0.69
N THR A 87 9.80 -11.74 1.68
CA THR A 87 10.39 -12.90 2.36
C THR A 87 9.31 -13.77 2.99
N ILE A 88 8.36 -13.17 3.69
CA ILE A 88 7.25 -13.86 4.33
C ILE A 88 6.31 -14.49 3.27
N ALA A 89 5.92 -13.73 2.25
CA ALA A 89 5.04 -14.20 1.19
C ALA A 89 5.63 -15.41 0.45
N ASN A 90 6.90 -15.35 0.07
CA ASN A 90 7.61 -16.46 -0.58
C ASN A 90 7.70 -17.69 0.31
N PHE A 91 7.94 -17.52 1.60
CA PHE A 91 7.97 -18.63 2.55
C PHE A 91 6.61 -19.30 2.69
N LEU A 92 5.53 -18.50 2.76
CA LEU A 92 4.16 -19.00 2.90
C LEU A 92 3.56 -19.53 1.59
N GLY A 93 4.09 -19.14 0.43
CA GLY A 93 3.57 -19.48 -0.89
C GLY A 93 2.48 -18.55 -1.40
N LEU A 94 2.44 -17.32 -0.90
CA LEU A 94 1.56 -16.25 -1.35
C LEU A 94 2.10 -15.58 -2.62
N ASN A 95 1.28 -14.73 -3.26
CA ASN A 95 1.68 -13.99 -4.45
C ASN A 95 2.63 -12.84 -4.07
N SER A 96 3.91 -13.01 -4.38
CA SER A 96 4.95 -12.01 -4.07
C SER A 96 4.82 -10.73 -4.88
N GLU A 97 4.29 -10.78 -6.11
CA GLU A 97 4.10 -9.60 -6.95
C GLU A 97 3.00 -8.69 -6.37
N LEU A 98 1.86 -9.29 -5.97
CA LEU A 98 0.81 -8.55 -5.26
C LEU A 98 1.33 -7.99 -3.93
N THR A 99 2.09 -8.79 -3.19
CA THR A 99 2.69 -8.38 -1.91
C THR A 99 3.58 -7.16 -2.11
N SER A 100 4.47 -7.16 -3.10
CA SER A 100 5.33 -6.02 -3.43
C SER A 100 4.54 -4.79 -3.85
N ALA A 101 3.54 -4.95 -4.72
CA ALA A 101 2.72 -3.83 -5.18
C ALA A 101 1.97 -3.16 -4.02
N ILE A 102 1.44 -3.94 -3.07
CA ILE A 102 0.82 -3.39 -1.85
C ILE A 102 1.88 -2.72 -0.97
N ALA A 103 3.04 -3.37 -0.76
CA ALA A 103 4.09 -2.86 0.11
C ALA A 103 4.61 -1.49 -0.33
N VAL A 104 4.85 -1.29 -1.64
CA VAL A 104 5.33 0.02 -2.14
C VAL A 104 4.25 1.10 -2.16
N THR A 105 2.99 0.73 -1.96
CA THR A 105 1.84 1.65 -2.05
C THR A 105 1.27 2.01 -0.69
N HIS A 106 1.42 1.15 0.34
CA HIS A 106 0.68 1.27 1.60
C HIS A 106 0.79 2.66 2.24
N ASP A 107 1.97 3.26 2.23
CA ASP A 107 2.30 4.53 2.90
C ASP A 107 2.25 5.77 1.98
N ILE A 108 1.79 5.63 0.73
CA ILE A 108 1.82 6.69 -0.28
C ILE A 108 1.03 7.94 0.15
N GLY A 109 -0.04 7.74 0.91
CA GLY A 109 -0.94 8.77 1.41
C GLY A 109 -0.48 9.50 2.66
N HIS A 110 0.65 9.12 3.25
CA HIS A 110 1.11 9.70 4.50
C HIS A 110 1.35 11.21 4.39
N SER A 111 0.95 11.94 5.44
CA SER A 111 1.18 13.39 5.55
C SER A 111 2.67 13.72 5.74
N PRO A 112 3.11 14.95 5.42
CA PRO A 112 4.37 15.48 5.94
C PRO A 112 4.33 15.47 7.47
N PHE A 113 5.48 15.29 8.13
CA PHE A 113 5.64 15.28 9.59
C PHE A 113 4.95 14.10 10.31
N GLY A 114 4.72 12.98 9.61
CA GLY A 114 4.21 11.75 10.20
C GLY A 114 2.85 11.90 10.87
N HIS A 115 2.63 11.23 12.00
CA HIS A 115 1.36 11.25 12.72
C HIS A 115 1.00 12.62 13.32
N GLN A 116 2.00 13.48 13.64
CA GLN A 116 1.71 14.84 14.11
C GLN A 116 1.08 15.67 12.98
N GLY A 117 1.64 15.59 11.76
CA GLY A 117 1.06 16.24 10.60
C GLY A 117 -0.33 15.70 10.26
N GLU A 118 -0.55 14.40 10.40
CA GLU A 118 -1.86 13.78 10.20
C GLU A 118 -2.90 14.29 11.20
N SER A 119 -2.55 14.38 12.49
CA SER A 119 -3.43 14.93 13.52
C SER A 119 -3.85 16.37 13.22
N ILE A 120 -2.90 17.23 12.88
CA ILE A 120 -3.16 18.64 12.54
C ILE A 120 -4.04 18.74 11.28
N LEU A 121 -3.75 17.97 10.24
CA LEU A 121 -4.57 17.95 9.03
C LEU A 121 -5.98 17.44 9.31
N SER A 122 -6.13 16.44 10.18
CA SER A 122 -7.44 15.92 10.58
C SER A 122 -8.26 16.96 11.36
N GLU A 123 -7.62 17.74 12.26
CA GLU A 123 -8.27 18.84 12.97
C GLU A 123 -8.75 19.95 12.01
N ILE A 124 -7.89 20.32 11.05
CA ILE A 124 -8.23 21.32 10.04
C ILE A 124 -9.38 20.81 9.16
N ALA A 125 -9.29 19.58 8.65
CA ALA A 125 -10.33 18.99 7.80
C ALA A 125 -11.67 18.89 8.53
N GLN A 126 -11.64 18.48 9.81
CA GLN A 126 -12.86 18.41 10.63
C GLN A 126 -13.49 19.80 10.82
N ARG A 127 -12.68 20.85 11.03
CA ARG A 127 -13.17 22.21 11.24
C ARG A 127 -13.73 22.84 9.97
N GLU A 128 -13.04 22.66 8.83
CA GLU A 128 -13.37 23.38 7.59
C GLU A 128 -14.40 22.62 6.72
N TYR A 129 -14.37 21.28 6.78
CA TYR A 129 -15.16 20.42 5.88
C TYR A 129 -16.07 19.43 6.60
N GLY A 130 -15.97 19.29 7.91
CA GLY A 130 -16.75 18.31 8.69
C GLY A 130 -16.29 16.86 8.52
N ASP A 131 -15.13 16.64 7.93
CA ASP A 131 -14.55 15.31 7.66
C ASP A 131 -13.18 15.16 8.32
N LYS A 132 -12.68 13.93 8.42
CA LYS A 132 -11.37 13.64 9.03
C LYS A 132 -10.36 13.22 7.97
N PHE A 133 -9.20 13.85 8.02
CA PHE A 133 -8.05 13.39 7.25
C PHE A 133 -7.43 12.14 7.90
N TRP A 134 -7.11 11.12 7.12
CA TRP A 134 -6.26 10.00 7.49
C TRP A 134 -5.53 9.45 6.25
N HIS A 135 -4.31 8.93 6.46
CA HIS A 135 -3.41 8.61 5.34
C HIS A 135 -3.93 7.50 4.41
N GLY A 136 -4.70 6.53 4.91
CA GLY A 136 -5.27 5.48 4.05
C GLY A 136 -6.28 6.03 3.03
N SER A 137 -7.20 6.92 3.43
CA SER A 137 -8.12 7.60 2.51
C SER A 137 -7.36 8.52 1.55
N ASN A 138 -6.39 9.28 2.07
CA ASN A 138 -5.56 10.15 1.24
C ASN A 138 -4.73 9.37 0.22
N GLY A 139 -4.28 8.15 0.57
CA GLY A 139 -3.59 7.26 -0.36
C GLY A 139 -4.46 6.86 -1.54
N LEU A 140 -5.72 6.48 -1.29
CA LEU A 140 -6.69 6.20 -2.36
C LEU A 140 -6.94 7.43 -3.22
N HIS A 141 -7.16 8.60 -2.62
CA HIS A 141 -7.36 9.84 -3.34
C HIS A 141 -6.16 10.21 -4.22
N LEU A 142 -4.94 10.02 -3.72
CA LEU A 142 -3.73 10.26 -4.51
C LEU A 142 -3.68 9.39 -5.77
N ILE A 143 -3.90 8.07 -5.65
CA ILE A 143 -3.75 7.13 -6.77
C ILE A 143 -4.91 7.16 -7.75
N ASP A 144 -6.12 7.45 -7.27
CA ASP A 144 -7.34 7.43 -8.09
C ASP A 144 -7.63 8.77 -8.78
N ASP A 145 -7.26 9.90 -8.14
CA ASP A 145 -7.69 11.22 -8.60
C ASP A 145 -6.54 12.17 -8.96
N LEU A 146 -5.42 12.13 -8.23
CA LEU A 146 -4.38 13.17 -8.33
C LEU A 146 -3.13 12.74 -9.10
N GLU A 147 -2.68 11.49 -8.97
CA GLU A 147 -1.49 11.00 -9.68
C GLU A 147 -1.86 10.57 -11.09
N LEU A 148 -1.22 11.21 -12.07
CA LEU A 148 -1.52 10.98 -13.47
C LEU A 148 -0.27 10.46 -14.21
N LEU A 149 -0.45 9.38 -14.96
CA LEU A 149 0.53 8.85 -15.90
C LEU A 149 0.03 9.05 -17.33
N SER A 150 0.95 9.36 -18.26
CA SER A 150 0.60 9.42 -19.67
C SER A 150 0.49 8.02 -20.26
N ASP A 151 -0.58 7.76 -20.98
CA ASP A 151 -0.74 6.56 -21.79
C ASP A 151 0.07 6.67 -23.11
N LEU A 152 0.01 5.64 -23.96
CA LEU A 152 0.71 5.62 -25.25
C LEU A 152 0.25 6.72 -26.23
N ALA A 153 -0.95 7.25 -26.05
CA ALA A 153 -1.49 8.36 -26.83
C ALA A 153 -1.13 9.73 -26.23
N GLY A 154 -0.39 9.76 -25.11
CA GLY A 154 -0.03 10.97 -24.38
C GLY A 154 -1.15 11.52 -23.51
N VAL A 155 -2.28 10.81 -23.38
CA VAL A 155 -3.39 11.22 -22.52
C VAL A 155 -3.04 10.88 -21.06
N LYS A 156 -3.22 11.87 -20.19
CA LYS A 156 -3.01 11.68 -18.74
C LYS A 156 -4.22 10.96 -18.14
N ARG A 157 -3.94 9.86 -17.46
CA ARG A 157 -4.92 9.03 -16.74
C ARG A 157 -4.42 8.74 -15.33
N ASN A 158 -5.34 8.46 -14.41
CA ASN A 158 -4.98 8.02 -13.06
C ASN A 158 -4.14 6.72 -13.10
N LEU A 159 -3.66 6.28 -11.94
CA LEU A 159 -2.84 5.07 -11.87
C LEU A 159 -3.62 3.79 -12.25
N ASN A 160 -4.95 3.81 -12.14
CA ASN A 160 -5.84 2.70 -12.49
C ASN A 160 -5.33 1.35 -11.99
N LEU A 161 -5.02 1.30 -10.69
CA LEU A 161 -4.49 0.10 -10.03
C LEU A 161 -5.60 -0.93 -9.82
N THR A 162 -5.21 -2.20 -9.64
CA THR A 162 -6.12 -3.27 -9.29
C THR A 162 -6.77 -3.04 -7.93
N TYR A 163 -7.96 -3.61 -7.73
CA TYR A 163 -8.68 -3.53 -6.48
C TYR A 163 -7.84 -4.05 -5.30
N ALA A 164 -7.16 -5.19 -5.46
CA ALA A 164 -6.37 -5.78 -4.37
C ALA A 164 -5.24 -4.86 -3.89
N VAL A 165 -4.57 -4.15 -4.81
CA VAL A 165 -3.52 -3.18 -4.45
C VAL A 165 -4.13 -1.96 -3.77
N ARG A 166 -5.22 -1.42 -4.32
CA ARG A 166 -5.94 -0.27 -3.76
C ARG A 166 -6.50 -0.57 -2.37
N ASP A 167 -7.06 -1.77 -2.17
CA ASP A 167 -7.55 -2.23 -0.87
C ASP A 167 -6.45 -2.32 0.19
N GLY A 168 -5.25 -2.71 -0.22
CA GLY A 168 -4.10 -2.79 0.67
C GLY A 168 -3.72 -1.46 1.31
N ILE A 169 -4.05 -0.31 0.67
CA ILE A 169 -3.73 1.02 1.20
C ILE A 169 -4.51 1.33 2.49
N PRO A 170 -5.85 1.37 2.52
CA PRO A 170 -6.56 1.56 3.77
C PRO A 170 -6.53 0.32 4.67
N GLY A 171 -6.41 -0.87 4.09
CA GLY A 171 -6.43 -2.14 4.81
C GLY A 171 -5.23 -2.39 5.73
N HIS A 172 -4.07 -1.74 5.48
CA HIS A 172 -2.93 -1.87 6.38
C HIS A 172 -3.15 -1.11 7.71
N CYS A 173 -4.00 -0.08 7.72
CA CYS A 173 -4.24 0.75 8.88
C CYS A 173 -5.07 0.03 9.95
N GLY A 174 -4.70 0.24 11.22
CA GLY A 174 -5.44 -0.27 12.36
C GLY A 174 -5.46 -1.81 12.48
N ASN A 175 -6.21 -2.35 13.42
CA ASN A 175 -6.37 -3.79 13.61
C ASN A 175 -7.82 -4.15 13.94
N PRO A 176 -8.67 -4.41 12.93
CA PRO A 176 -10.08 -4.73 13.15
C PRO A 176 -10.28 -6.10 13.81
N ASN A 177 -9.26 -6.95 13.81
CA ASN A 177 -9.33 -8.29 14.38
C ASN A 177 -8.20 -8.51 15.41
N PRO A 178 -8.44 -8.23 16.70
CA PRO A 178 -7.40 -8.28 17.72
C PRO A 178 -6.84 -9.69 17.97
N ASN A 179 -7.55 -10.74 17.56
CA ASN A 179 -7.15 -12.14 17.76
C ASN A 179 -6.27 -12.70 16.61
N GLY A 180 -5.85 -11.87 15.68
CA GLY A 180 -4.98 -12.26 14.57
C GLY A 180 -5.32 -11.57 13.26
N GLN A 181 -4.44 -11.71 12.28
CA GLN A 181 -4.66 -11.16 10.94
C GLN A 181 -5.36 -12.21 10.08
N LYS A 182 -6.54 -11.86 9.56
CA LYS A 182 -7.30 -12.67 8.63
C LYS A 182 -7.93 -11.74 7.59
N PRO A 183 -7.85 -12.06 6.28
CA PRO A 183 -8.54 -11.28 5.27
C PRO A 183 -10.06 -11.42 5.42
N ARG A 184 -10.79 -10.38 5.03
CA ARG A 184 -12.25 -10.43 4.92
C ARG A 184 -12.66 -11.25 3.70
N GLU A 185 -13.87 -11.79 3.72
CA GLU A 185 -14.43 -12.53 2.57
C GLU A 185 -15.22 -11.60 1.62
N GLU A 186 -15.78 -10.54 2.14
CA GLU A 186 -16.66 -9.64 1.41
C GLU A 186 -15.88 -8.66 0.51
N PHE A 187 -16.38 -8.49 -0.72
CA PHE A 187 -15.97 -7.39 -1.59
C PHE A 187 -16.67 -6.11 -1.12
N VAL A 188 -15.92 -5.04 -0.87
CA VAL A 188 -16.41 -3.78 -0.31
C VAL A 188 -16.01 -2.64 -1.24
N ASP A 189 -16.90 -1.67 -1.48
CA ASP A 189 -16.49 -0.43 -2.16
C ASP A 189 -15.45 0.30 -1.29
N LEU A 190 -14.30 0.65 -1.90
CA LEU A 190 -13.22 1.32 -1.18
C LEU A 190 -13.61 2.68 -0.61
N LYS A 191 -14.66 3.30 -1.13
CA LYS A 191 -15.27 4.53 -0.56
C LYS A 191 -15.87 4.31 0.83
N GLU A 192 -16.17 3.06 1.18
CA GLU A 192 -16.68 2.73 2.51
C GLU A 192 -15.60 2.75 3.60
N PHE A 193 -14.31 2.82 3.24
CA PHE A 193 -13.23 3.01 4.20
C PHE A 193 -13.20 4.44 4.73
N THR A 194 -14.14 4.80 5.56
CA THR A 194 -14.30 6.16 6.12
C THR A 194 -13.42 6.45 7.33
N PHE A 195 -12.82 5.43 7.94
CA PHE A 195 -11.84 5.54 9.02
C PHE A 195 -10.92 4.31 9.06
N SER A 196 -9.78 4.46 9.70
CA SER A 196 -8.85 3.34 9.96
C SER A 196 -9.53 2.24 10.77
N ASN A 197 -9.17 0.98 10.52
CA ASN A 197 -9.69 -0.16 11.28
C ASN A 197 -11.15 -0.57 10.99
N LYS A 198 -11.78 0.00 9.96
CA LYS A 198 -13.17 -0.35 9.62
C LYS A 198 -13.30 -1.76 9.04
N PHE A 199 -12.38 -2.12 8.13
CA PHE A 199 -12.37 -3.42 7.47
C PHE A 199 -10.99 -4.08 7.55
N ALA A 200 -10.97 -5.41 7.63
CA ALA A 200 -9.76 -6.19 7.44
C ALA A 200 -9.33 -6.11 5.95
N PRO A 201 -8.04 -6.34 5.63
CA PRO A 201 -7.59 -6.45 4.25
C PRO A 201 -8.36 -7.53 3.47
N TYR A 202 -8.45 -7.40 2.15
CA TYR A 202 -9.16 -8.35 1.29
C TYR A 202 -8.35 -9.62 1.01
N THR A 203 -7.02 -9.54 1.03
CA THR A 203 -6.11 -10.63 0.65
C THR A 203 -5.15 -11.01 1.77
N TRP A 204 -4.62 -12.24 1.74
CA TRP A 204 -3.57 -12.67 2.66
C TRP A 204 -2.26 -11.91 2.44
N GLU A 205 -1.97 -11.54 1.20
CA GLU A 205 -0.83 -10.70 0.83
C GLU A 205 -0.87 -9.35 1.56
N ALA A 206 -2.03 -8.69 1.58
CA ALA A 206 -2.21 -7.44 2.32
C ALA A 206 -2.09 -7.63 3.84
N CYS A 207 -2.53 -8.76 4.39
CA CYS A 207 -2.29 -9.12 5.79
C CYS A 207 -0.79 -9.26 6.09
N VAL A 208 -0.02 -9.85 5.17
CA VAL A 208 1.45 -9.99 5.31
C VAL A 208 2.11 -8.62 5.30
N VAL A 209 1.75 -7.72 4.38
CA VAL A 209 2.29 -6.35 4.34
C VAL A 209 2.03 -5.63 5.65
N LYS A 210 0.82 -5.70 6.18
CA LYS A 210 0.46 -5.12 7.47
C LYS A 210 1.32 -5.63 8.64
N ILE A 211 1.62 -6.93 8.67
CA ILE A 211 2.50 -7.52 9.69
C ILE A 211 3.95 -7.06 9.46
N ALA A 212 4.42 -7.02 8.22
CA ALA A 212 5.76 -6.59 7.87
C ALA A 212 6.00 -5.11 8.23
N ASP A 213 4.99 -4.26 8.04
CA ASP A 213 5.02 -2.86 8.46
C ASP A 213 5.24 -2.75 9.98
N ASN A 214 4.47 -3.46 10.80
CA ASN A 214 4.66 -3.50 12.25
C ASN A 214 6.05 -4.04 12.66
N ILE A 215 6.57 -5.07 12.00
CA ILE A 215 7.90 -5.62 12.26
C ILE A 215 8.98 -4.58 11.94
N SER A 216 8.84 -3.84 10.85
CA SER A 216 9.81 -2.83 10.42
C SER A 216 9.95 -1.67 11.41
N TYR A 217 8.87 -1.30 12.09
CA TYR A 217 8.90 -0.31 13.18
C TYR A 217 9.67 -0.82 14.39
N LEU A 218 9.42 -2.05 14.84
CA LEU A 218 10.07 -2.62 16.03
C LEU A 218 11.60 -2.62 15.92
N GLY A 219 12.15 -2.98 14.76
CA GLY A 219 13.60 -2.97 14.54
C GLY A 219 14.21 -1.56 14.66
N ARG A 220 13.52 -0.56 14.14
CA ARG A 220 13.98 0.83 14.14
C ARG A 220 13.80 1.53 15.48
N ASP A 221 12.73 1.24 16.20
CA ASP A 221 12.52 1.78 17.55
C ASP A 221 13.63 1.29 18.49
N LEU A 222 14.11 0.04 18.31
CA LEU A 222 15.25 -0.48 19.03
C LEU A 222 16.54 0.26 18.69
N GLU A 223 16.85 0.48 17.40
CA GLU A 223 18.01 1.29 16.97
C GLU A 223 18.00 2.70 17.56
N LEU A 224 16.84 3.38 17.49
CA LEU A 224 16.67 4.73 18.02
C LEU A 224 16.82 4.78 19.54
N SER A 225 16.36 3.76 20.26
CA SER A 225 16.54 3.67 21.71
C SER A 225 18.00 3.51 22.11
N LEU A 226 18.83 2.87 21.27
CA LEU A 226 20.26 2.68 21.50
C LEU A 226 21.09 3.93 21.17
N ILE A 227 20.61 4.84 20.34
CA ILE A 227 21.27 6.12 20.00
C ILE A 227 21.13 7.14 21.16
N HIS A 228 20.15 6.97 22.04
CA HIS A 228 19.89 7.84 23.18
C HIS A 228 20.52 7.36 24.50
N ILE A 229 21.32 6.29 24.47
CA ILE A 229 22.17 5.83 25.57
C ILE A 229 23.61 6.23 25.29
#